data_031c80f6746e13106598bd6350969e2a
#
_entry.id   031c80f6746e13106598bd6350969e2a
#
_cell.length_a   1.000
_cell.length_b   1.000
_cell.length_c   1.000
_cell.angle_alpha   90.00
_cell.angle_beta   90.00
_cell.angle_gamma   90.00
#
_symmetry.space_group_name_H-M   'P 1'
#
loop_
_entity.id
_entity.type
_entity.pdbx_description
1 polymer ?
#
loop_
_entity_poly.entity_id
_entity_poly.type
_entity_poly.pdbx_seq_one_letter_code
_entity_poly.pdbx_strand_id
1 'polypeptide(L)'
;MIEDLYRILKQNVSEISIKLASDDHPIFQAHFPQNPILPGFALIDIMANIFDDHIICIHKSKFIAHLLPNDILVCKVNTDDKKRNIKIFKKQEKVSEISYETE
;
A
#
# COMPACT_ATOMS: atom_id res chain seq x y z
N MET A 1 10.16 -7.99 6.49
CA MET A 1 9.04 -8.67 5.85
C MET A 1 8.56 -7.97 4.58
N ILE A 2 8.71 -6.65 4.50
CA ILE A 2 8.30 -5.92 3.30
C ILE A 2 9.46 -5.63 2.34
N GLU A 3 10.65 -6.12 2.64
CA GLU A 3 11.81 -5.97 1.74
C GLU A 3 11.46 -6.61 0.40
N ASP A 4 11.77 -5.89 -0.66
CA ASP A 4 11.53 -6.32 -2.04
C ASP A 4 10.05 -6.59 -2.37
N LEU A 5 9.13 -6.18 -1.49
CA LEU A 5 7.70 -6.38 -1.73
C LEU A 5 7.16 -5.42 -2.80
N TYR A 6 7.78 -4.27 -2.94
CA TYR A 6 7.36 -3.27 -3.91
C TYR A 6 8.57 -2.47 -4.39
N ARG A 7 8.38 -1.77 -5.49
CA ARG A 7 9.35 -0.77 -5.94
C ARG A 7 8.60 0.48 -6.37
N ILE A 8 9.22 1.63 -6.16
CA ILE A 8 8.64 2.92 -6.54
C ILE A 8 8.94 3.16 -8.02
N LEU A 9 7.90 3.40 -8.80
CA LEU A 9 8.03 3.73 -10.22
C LEU A 9 8.10 5.23 -10.45
N LYS A 10 7.35 6.00 -9.65
CA LYS A 10 7.26 7.44 -9.78
C LYS A 10 6.83 8.02 -8.44
N GLN A 11 7.38 9.16 -8.07
CA GLN A 11 7.04 9.77 -6.78
C GLN A 11 7.12 11.29 -6.88
N ASN A 12 6.06 11.96 -6.39
CA ASN A 12 6.07 13.37 -6.11
C ASN A 12 5.35 13.62 -4.77
N VAL A 13 5.11 14.88 -4.42
CA VAL A 13 4.57 15.24 -3.10
C VAL A 13 3.20 14.60 -2.82
N SER A 14 2.37 14.47 -3.83
CA SER A 14 0.98 14.06 -3.65
C SER A 14 0.63 12.73 -4.30
N GLU A 15 1.54 12.14 -5.07
CA GLU A 15 1.22 10.93 -5.82
C GLU A 15 2.43 10.02 -5.93
N ILE A 16 2.23 8.75 -5.65
CA ILE A 16 3.29 7.75 -5.72
C ILE A 16 2.76 6.55 -6.48
N SER A 17 3.51 6.12 -7.51
CA SER A 17 3.20 4.89 -8.23
C SER A 17 4.18 3.82 -7.82
N ILE A 18 3.66 2.65 -7.47
CA ILE A 18 4.47 1.50 -7.07
C ILE A 18 4.07 0.27 -7.86
N LYS A 19 4.99 -0.67 -7.95
CA LYS A 19 4.70 -1.99 -8.51
C LYS A 19 4.95 -3.04 -7.43
N LEU A 20 3.97 -3.89 -7.19
CA LEU A 20 4.09 -4.98 -6.24
C LEU A 20 4.98 -6.09 -6.79
N ALA A 21 5.59 -6.84 -5.89
CA ALA A 21 6.44 -7.97 -6.23
C ALA A 21 5.65 -9.09 -6.92
N SER A 22 6.37 -10.01 -7.52
CA SER A 22 5.79 -11.21 -8.11
C SER A 22 5.33 -12.19 -7.02
N ASP A 23 4.62 -13.23 -7.43
CA ASP A 23 4.02 -14.19 -6.51
C ASP A 23 5.04 -15.06 -5.74
N ASP A 24 6.30 -15.02 -6.13
CA ASP A 24 7.35 -15.74 -5.40
C ASP A 24 7.81 -15.01 -4.13
N HIS A 25 7.36 -13.79 -3.91
CA HIS A 25 7.69 -13.07 -2.68
C HIS A 25 7.06 -13.79 -1.47
N PRO A 26 7.80 -13.89 -0.33
CA PRO A 26 7.29 -14.59 0.85
C PRO A 26 5.92 -14.15 1.34
N ILE A 27 5.57 -12.86 1.18
CA ILE A 27 4.27 -12.36 1.62
C ILE A 27 3.13 -13.02 0.85
N PHE A 28 3.31 -13.27 -0.44
CA PHE A 28 2.31 -13.94 -1.26
C PHE A 28 2.32 -15.45 -1.04
N GLN A 29 3.47 -16.02 -0.73
CA GLN A 29 3.59 -17.46 -0.45
C GLN A 29 2.96 -17.82 0.90
N ALA A 30 3.05 -16.93 1.88
CA ALA A 30 2.53 -17.17 3.23
C ALA A 30 1.01 -17.02 3.31
N HIS A 31 0.41 -16.24 2.40
CA HIS A 31 -1.02 -15.90 2.45
C HIS A 31 -1.67 -16.32 1.14
N PHE A 32 -2.57 -17.32 1.22
CA PHE A 32 -3.34 -17.83 0.08
C PHE A 32 -2.43 -18.24 -1.09
N PRO A 33 -1.53 -19.23 -0.91
CA PRO A 33 -0.52 -19.56 -1.93
C PRO A 33 -1.09 -19.98 -3.29
N GLN A 34 -2.34 -20.48 -3.33
CA GLN A 34 -2.99 -20.87 -4.59
C GLN A 34 -3.76 -19.70 -5.21
N ASN A 35 -3.92 -18.62 -4.46
CA ASN A 35 -4.62 -17.42 -4.92
C ASN A 35 -3.95 -16.23 -4.23
N PRO A 36 -2.74 -15.86 -4.66
CA PRO A 36 -1.93 -14.88 -3.94
C PRO A 36 -2.57 -13.51 -3.94
N ILE A 37 -2.78 -12.98 -2.74
CA ILE A 37 -3.42 -11.68 -2.51
C ILE A 37 -2.55 -10.95 -1.49
N LEU A 38 -2.34 -9.65 -1.69
CA LEU A 38 -1.62 -8.84 -0.72
C LEU A 38 -2.50 -8.63 0.51
N PRO A 39 -2.05 -9.03 1.72
CA PRO A 39 -2.82 -8.74 2.93
C PRO A 39 -2.92 -7.24 3.19
N GLY A 40 -4.05 -6.81 3.76
CA GLY A 40 -4.25 -5.40 4.06
C GLY A 40 -3.18 -4.80 4.96
N PHE A 41 -2.72 -5.56 5.98
CA PHE A 41 -1.68 -5.07 6.87
C PHE A 41 -0.36 -4.78 6.13
N ALA A 42 -0.07 -5.56 5.08
CA ALA A 42 1.14 -5.34 4.29
C ALA A 42 1.06 -4.05 3.49
N LEU A 43 -0.12 -3.69 2.99
CA LEU A 43 -0.31 -2.43 2.29
C LEU A 43 -0.07 -1.24 3.22
N ILE A 44 -0.57 -1.32 4.44
CA ILE A 44 -0.33 -0.28 5.45
C ILE A 44 1.16 -0.16 5.76
N ASP A 45 1.84 -1.29 5.91
CA ASP A 45 3.29 -1.31 6.15
C ASP A 45 4.07 -0.71 4.97
N ILE A 46 3.63 -0.96 3.74
CA ILE A 46 4.25 -0.34 2.55
C ILE A 46 4.14 1.18 2.63
N MET A 47 2.95 1.70 2.95
CA MET A 47 2.75 3.14 3.04
C MET A 47 3.63 3.74 4.14
N ALA A 48 3.65 3.14 5.32
CA ALA A 48 4.50 3.61 6.42
C ALA A 48 5.97 3.59 6.03
N ASN A 49 6.39 2.58 5.29
CA ASN A 49 7.79 2.47 4.84
C ASN A 49 8.14 3.56 3.84
N ILE A 50 7.27 3.83 2.87
CA ILE A 50 7.51 4.86 1.86
C ILE A 50 7.70 6.24 2.50
N PHE A 51 6.87 6.57 3.49
CA PHE A 51 6.90 7.89 4.13
C PHE A 51 7.80 7.95 5.36
N ASP A 52 8.41 6.81 5.74
CA ASP A 52 9.18 6.70 6.97
C ASP A 52 8.35 7.13 8.18
N ASP A 53 7.10 6.69 8.21
CA ASP A 53 6.15 7.03 9.25
C ASP A 53 6.18 6.01 10.39
N HIS A 54 5.98 6.51 11.60
CA HIS A 54 5.69 5.69 12.77
C HIS A 54 4.21 5.89 13.09
N ILE A 55 3.39 4.94 12.67
CA ILE A 55 1.94 5.05 12.80
C ILE A 55 1.54 4.89 14.26
N ILE A 56 0.78 5.85 14.79
CA ILE A 56 0.29 5.81 16.16
C ILE A 56 -1.22 5.52 16.23
N CYS A 57 -1.93 5.74 15.14
CA CYS A 57 -3.38 5.50 15.11
C CYS A 57 -3.84 5.31 13.68
N ILE A 58 -4.61 4.25 13.43
CA ILE A 58 -5.24 4.03 12.14
C ILE A 58 -6.70 4.44 12.26
N HIS A 59 -7.09 5.47 11.50
CA HIS A 59 -8.47 5.97 11.52
C HIS A 59 -9.36 5.25 10.54
N LYS A 60 -8.78 4.78 9.41
CA LYS A 60 -9.56 4.16 8.35
C LYS A 60 -8.67 3.19 7.59
N SER A 61 -9.18 2.01 7.36
CA SER A 61 -8.55 1.06 6.45
C SER A 61 -9.66 0.35 5.70
N LYS A 62 -9.82 0.69 4.43
CA LYS A 62 -10.87 0.15 3.59
C LYS A 62 -10.23 -0.55 2.41
N PHE A 63 -10.51 -1.82 2.26
CA PHE A 63 -9.97 -2.66 1.19
C PHE A 63 -11.13 -3.07 0.29
N ILE A 64 -11.23 -2.41 -0.88
CA ILE A 64 -12.36 -2.54 -1.79
C ILE A 64 -12.18 -3.71 -2.73
N ALA A 65 -10.95 -3.90 -3.21
CA ALA A 65 -10.61 -4.97 -4.14
C ALA A 65 -9.28 -5.60 -3.76
N HIS A 66 -9.09 -6.85 -4.19
CA HIS A 66 -7.84 -7.56 -3.92
C HIS A 66 -6.68 -6.97 -4.72
N LEU A 67 -5.51 -6.90 -4.09
CA LEU A 67 -4.27 -6.51 -4.72
C LEU A 67 -3.46 -7.77 -5.00
N LEU A 68 -2.97 -7.89 -6.22
CA LEU A 68 -2.36 -9.10 -6.72
C LEU A 68 -0.87 -8.89 -7.00
N PRO A 69 -0.10 -9.98 -7.13
CA PRO A 69 1.30 -9.85 -7.53
C PRO A 69 1.44 -9.07 -8.84
N ASN A 70 2.49 -8.28 -8.93
CA ASN A 70 2.82 -7.46 -10.09
C ASN A 70 1.86 -6.30 -10.37
N ASP A 71 0.87 -6.07 -9.51
CA ASP A 71 -0.03 -4.95 -9.69
C ASP A 71 0.72 -3.62 -9.62
N ILE A 72 0.30 -2.68 -10.46
CA ILE A 72 0.78 -1.31 -10.42
C ILE A 72 -0.29 -0.47 -9.74
N LEU A 73 0.11 0.20 -8.68
CA LEU A 73 -0.79 0.98 -7.84
C LEU A 73 -0.42 2.45 -7.90
N VAL A 74 -1.43 3.31 -8.01
CA VAL A 74 -1.25 4.75 -7.91
C VAL A 74 -1.83 5.20 -6.57
N CYS A 75 -0.97 5.74 -5.71
CA CYS A 75 -1.35 6.16 -4.38
C CYS A 75 -1.41 7.68 -4.34
N LYS A 76 -2.60 8.22 -4.12
CA LYS A 76 -2.81 9.67 -4.01
C LYS A 76 -2.87 10.02 -2.53
N VAL A 77 -1.96 10.90 -2.11
CA VAL A 77 -1.72 11.22 -0.72
C VAL A 77 -2.15 12.64 -0.41
N ASN A 78 -2.98 12.78 0.61
CA ASN A 78 -3.35 14.07 1.17
C ASN A 78 -2.88 14.09 2.62
N THR A 79 -2.00 15.02 2.96
CA THR A 79 -1.43 15.13 4.30
C THR A 79 -1.91 16.42 4.96
N ASP A 80 -2.42 16.28 6.19
CA ASP A 80 -2.83 17.40 7.03
C ASP A 80 -2.13 17.24 8.37
N ASP A 81 -1.05 18.03 8.57
CA ASP A 81 -0.17 17.92 9.73
C ASP A 81 0.40 16.50 9.82
N LYS A 82 0.02 15.74 10.82
CA LYS A 82 0.52 14.37 11.04
C LYS A 82 -0.49 13.30 10.61
N LYS A 83 -1.54 13.73 9.90
CA LYS A 83 -2.56 12.81 9.39
C LYS A 83 -2.38 12.64 7.90
N ARG A 84 -2.35 11.37 7.46
CA ARG A 84 -2.30 11.05 6.04
C ARG A 84 -3.58 10.36 5.62
N ASN A 85 -4.11 10.78 4.50
CA ASN A 85 -5.18 10.07 3.81
C ASN A 85 -4.64 9.61 2.47
N ILE A 86 -4.64 8.31 2.24
CA ILE A 86 -4.07 7.71 1.03
C ILE A 86 -5.15 6.95 0.30
N LYS A 87 -5.43 7.36 -0.93
CA LYS A 87 -6.35 6.66 -1.82
C LYS A 87 -5.54 5.89 -2.84
N ILE A 88 -5.82 4.62 -2.97
CA ILE A 88 -5.03 3.72 -3.79
C ILE A 88 -5.87 3.24 -4.97
N PHE A 89 -5.30 3.39 -6.16
CA PHE A 89 -5.98 3.09 -7.42
C PHE A 89 -5.22 2.04 -8.21
N LYS A 90 -5.97 1.20 -8.89
CA LYS A 90 -5.46 0.22 -9.86
C LYS A 90 -6.26 0.41 -11.12
N LYS A 91 -5.57 0.73 -12.25
CA LYS A 91 -6.23 0.98 -13.54
C LYS A 91 -7.37 2.00 -13.40
N GLN A 92 -7.10 3.09 -12.67
CA GLN A 92 -8.01 4.21 -12.47
C GLN A 92 -9.24 3.89 -11.60
N GLU A 93 -9.32 2.69 -11.04
CA GLU A 93 -10.37 2.34 -10.09
C GLU A 93 -9.81 2.36 -8.67
N LYS A 94 -10.55 2.96 -7.75
CA LYS A 94 -10.14 3.00 -6.34
C LYS A 94 -10.28 1.60 -5.75
N VAL A 95 -9.17 1.06 -5.25
CA VAL A 95 -9.13 -0.29 -4.68
C VAL A 95 -8.94 -0.29 -3.18
N SER A 96 -8.46 0.81 -2.61
CA SER A 96 -8.25 0.90 -1.17
C SER A 96 -8.19 2.36 -0.72
N GLU A 97 -8.47 2.56 0.56
CA GLU A 97 -8.28 3.86 1.20
C GLU A 97 -7.80 3.65 2.63
N ILE A 98 -6.71 4.33 2.98
CA ILE A 98 -6.07 4.22 4.29
C ILE A 98 -5.90 5.61 4.86
N SER A 99 -6.28 5.79 6.12
CA SER A 99 -6.08 7.05 6.81
C SER A 99 -5.47 6.76 8.17
N TYR A 100 -4.36 7.41 8.47
CA TYR A 100 -3.68 7.20 9.75
C TYR A 100 -3.01 8.46 10.23
N GLU A 101 -2.58 8.39 11.48
CA GLU A 101 -1.84 9.46 12.14
C GLU A 101 -0.45 8.94 12.49
N THR A 102 0.58 9.75 12.24
CA THR A 102 1.97 9.40 12.50
C THR A 102 2.55 10.32 13.57
N GLU A 103 3.65 9.88 14.17
CA GLU A 103 4.40 10.71 15.10
C GLU A 103 4.96 11.96 14.45
#